data_241266b5bae194c03cecc9e8675bd0a6
#
_entry.id   241266b5bae194c03cecc9e8675bd0a6
#
_cell.length_a   1.000
_cell.length_b   1.000
_cell.length_c   1.000
_cell.angle_alpha   90.00
_cell.angle_beta   90.00
_cell.angle_gamma   90.00
#
_symmetry.space_group_name_H-M   'P 1'
#
loop_
_entity.id
_entity.type
_entity.pdbx_description
1 polymer ?
#
loop_
_entity_poly.entity_id
_entity_poly.type
_entity_poly.pdbx_seq_one_letter_code
_entity_poly.pdbx_strand_id
1 'polypeptide(L)'
;MAVSRGARIVPSIKNGKANGFKLYAIRPSSVYSKIGLMNGDTIHAVNGFDLTTPDKALEVYTKVRESNNLSVTVTRRGKPVTLKYSIK
;
A
#
# COMPACT_ATOMS: atom_id res chain seq x y z
N MET A 1 -14.20 4.79 5.22
CA MET A 1 -13.60 3.49 4.88
C MET A 1 -13.88 3.15 3.42
N ALA A 2 -12.86 2.80 2.69
CA ALA A 2 -13.01 2.41 1.30
C ALA A 2 -12.92 0.89 1.18
N VAL A 3 -13.71 0.31 0.26
CA VAL A 3 -13.67 -1.12 -0.03
C VAL A 3 -13.27 -1.29 -1.50
N SER A 4 -12.20 -2.04 -1.74
CA SER A 4 -11.78 -2.40 -3.07
C SER A 4 -12.09 -3.88 -3.33
N ARG A 5 -11.90 -4.33 -4.56
CA ARG A 5 -12.15 -5.73 -4.90
C ARG A 5 -11.28 -6.71 -4.13
N GLY A 6 -10.11 -6.30 -3.70
CA GLY A 6 -9.14 -7.20 -3.09
C GLY A 6 -8.95 -7.00 -1.61
N ALA A 7 -9.38 -5.87 -1.04
CA ALA A 7 -9.14 -5.58 0.36
C ALA A 7 -9.97 -4.39 0.82
N ARG A 8 -10.10 -4.26 2.14
CA ARG A 8 -10.62 -3.04 2.76
C ARG A 8 -9.45 -2.11 3.01
N ILE A 9 -9.60 -0.85 2.62
CA ILE A 9 -8.56 0.16 2.75
C ILE A 9 -9.04 1.24 3.71
N VAL A 10 -8.28 1.44 4.79
CA VAL A 10 -8.62 2.41 5.83
C VAL A 10 -7.48 3.40 5.96
N PRO A 11 -7.75 4.72 5.87
CA PRO A 11 -6.70 5.71 6.11
C PRO A 11 -6.09 5.50 7.50
N SER A 12 -4.77 5.55 7.57
CA SER A 12 -4.03 5.40 8.82
C SER A 12 -3.58 6.78 9.29
N ILE A 13 -3.85 7.07 10.56
CA ILE A 13 -3.46 8.34 11.18
C ILE A 13 -2.60 8.06 12.38
N LYS A 14 -1.46 8.75 12.48
CA LYS A 14 -0.56 8.62 13.61
C LYS A 14 -0.17 10.01 14.08
N ASN A 15 -0.32 10.26 15.37
CA ASN A 15 -0.03 11.57 15.96
C ASN A 15 -0.77 12.72 15.25
N GLY A 16 -2.02 12.47 14.85
CA GLY A 16 -2.86 13.46 14.19
C GLY A 16 -2.54 13.70 12.73
N LYS A 17 -1.62 12.93 12.14
CA LYS A 17 -1.21 13.10 10.75
C LYS A 17 -1.46 11.85 9.93
N ALA A 18 -1.79 12.04 8.66
CA ALA A 18 -1.95 10.93 7.73
C ALA A 18 -0.63 10.16 7.61
N ASN A 19 -0.71 8.83 7.73
CA ASN A 19 0.45 7.95 7.83
C ASN A 19 0.50 6.92 6.72
N GLY A 20 -0.54 6.83 5.91
CA GLY A 20 -0.64 5.84 4.86
C GLY A 20 -2.01 5.18 4.88
N PHE A 21 -2.08 3.96 4.37
CA PHE A 21 -3.34 3.22 4.30
C PHE A 21 -3.17 1.82 4.87
N LYS A 22 -4.07 1.46 5.77
CA LYS A 22 -4.05 0.15 6.39
C LYS A 22 -4.99 -0.78 5.64
N LEU A 23 -4.54 -2.01 5.38
CA LEU A 23 -5.28 -2.99 4.62
C LEU A 23 -5.83 -4.09 5.51
N TYR A 24 -7.10 -4.45 5.27
CA TYR A 24 -7.77 -5.53 5.98
C TYR A 24 -8.53 -6.40 4.99
N ALA A 25 -8.85 -7.62 5.42
CA ALA A 25 -9.67 -8.55 4.65
C ALA A 25 -9.13 -8.75 3.23
N ILE A 26 -7.81 -8.91 3.12
CA ILE A 26 -7.16 -9.13 1.82
C ILE A 26 -7.57 -10.48 1.26
N ARG A 27 -8.09 -10.48 0.04
CA ARG A 27 -8.48 -11.72 -0.63
C ARG A 27 -7.24 -12.43 -1.17
N PRO A 28 -7.14 -13.76 -1.01
CA PRO A 28 -5.97 -14.50 -1.49
C PRO A 28 -5.71 -14.38 -2.99
N SER A 29 -6.75 -14.16 -3.78
CA SER A 29 -6.61 -14.01 -5.24
C SER A 29 -6.32 -12.60 -5.69
N SER A 30 -6.27 -11.63 -4.77
CA SER A 30 -6.07 -10.23 -5.11
C SER A 30 -4.63 -9.91 -5.44
N VAL A 31 -4.42 -8.79 -6.12
CA VAL A 31 -3.08 -8.27 -6.40
C VAL A 31 -2.34 -7.96 -5.10
N TYR A 32 -3.05 -7.53 -4.07
CA TYR A 32 -2.44 -7.23 -2.77
C TYR A 32 -1.79 -8.47 -2.17
N SER A 33 -2.47 -9.60 -2.22
CA SER A 33 -1.92 -10.86 -1.73
C SER A 33 -0.74 -11.32 -2.58
N LYS A 34 -0.85 -11.16 -3.90
CA LYS A 34 0.21 -11.59 -4.82
C LYS A 34 1.52 -10.84 -4.62
N ILE A 35 1.46 -9.59 -4.20
CA ILE A 35 2.67 -8.82 -3.91
C ILE A 35 3.14 -8.95 -2.46
N GLY A 36 2.51 -9.83 -1.68
CA GLY A 36 2.98 -10.15 -0.34
C GLY A 36 2.42 -9.30 0.78
N LEU A 37 1.37 -8.52 0.51
CA LEU A 37 0.71 -7.74 1.55
C LEU A 37 -0.12 -8.65 2.45
N MET A 38 -0.14 -8.35 3.74
CA MET A 38 -0.86 -9.12 4.74
C MET A 38 -1.88 -8.24 5.45
N ASN A 39 -2.90 -8.88 6.03
CA ASN A 39 -3.91 -8.17 6.81
C ASN A 39 -3.24 -7.38 7.94
N GLY A 40 -3.61 -6.14 8.08
CA GLY A 40 -3.05 -5.25 9.09
C GLY A 40 -1.82 -4.48 8.65
N ASP A 41 -1.29 -4.73 7.45
CA ASP A 41 -0.18 -3.94 6.93
C ASP A 41 -0.63 -2.51 6.66
N THR A 42 0.23 -1.56 7.01
CA THR A 42 0.00 -0.15 6.68
C THR A 42 0.97 0.25 5.58
N ILE A 43 0.44 0.59 4.42
CA ILE A 43 1.26 1.06 3.30
C ILE A 43 1.57 2.53 3.49
N HIS A 44 2.85 2.89 3.51
CA HIS A 44 3.31 4.27 3.67
C HIS A 44 3.75 4.89 2.37
N ALA A 45 4.41 4.12 1.52
CA ALA A 45 4.99 4.65 0.30
C ALA A 45 5.09 3.56 -0.76
N VAL A 46 5.06 3.97 -2.03
CA VAL A 46 5.31 3.08 -3.17
C VAL A 46 6.32 3.78 -4.07
N ASN A 47 7.41 3.07 -4.38
CA ASN A 47 8.51 3.61 -5.19
C ASN A 47 9.04 4.95 -4.68
N GLY A 48 9.06 5.12 -3.35
CA GLY A 48 9.53 6.35 -2.72
C GLY A 48 8.51 7.48 -2.68
N PHE A 49 7.32 7.29 -3.21
CA PHE A 49 6.25 8.28 -3.18
C PHE A 49 5.32 8.02 -1.99
N ASP A 50 5.13 9.02 -1.15
CA ASP A 50 4.29 8.89 0.04
C ASP A 50 2.82 8.72 -0.31
N LEU A 51 2.17 7.79 0.37
CA LEU A 51 0.73 7.55 0.24
C LEU A 51 0.02 8.12 1.46
N THR A 52 -0.12 9.43 1.52
CA THR A 52 -0.74 10.08 2.67
C THR A 52 -2.15 10.60 2.39
N THR A 53 -2.48 10.82 1.13
CA THR A 53 -3.80 11.30 0.74
C THR A 53 -4.31 10.51 -0.46
N PRO A 54 -5.64 10.48 -0.70
CA PRO A 54 -6.18 9.84 -1.89
C PRO A 54 -5.62 10.41 -3.20
N ASP A 55 -5.36 11.71 -3.24
CA ASP A 55 -4.80 12.36 -4.43
C ASP A 55 -3.40 11.84 -4.73
N LYS A 56 -2.56 11.72 -3.69
CA LYS A 56 -1.21 11.18 -3.85
C LYS A 56 -1.24 9.72 -4.24
N ALA A 57 -2.18 8.95 -3.69
CA ALA A 57 -2.32 7.55 -4.06
C ALA A 57 -2.62 7.39 -5.54
N LEU A 58 -3.46 8.26 -6.10
CA LEU A 58 -3.80 8.23 -7.51
C LEU A 58 -2.58 8.57 -8.39
N GLU A 59 -1.80 9.58 -8.00
CA GLU A 59 -0.57 9.94 -8.71
C GLU A 59 0.43 8.77 -8.72
N VAL A 60 0.60 8.13 -7.57
CA VAL A 60 1.50 6.99 -7.43
C VAL A 60 1.05 5.85 -8.33
N TYR A 61 -0.25 5.56 -8.37
CA TYR A 61 -0.79 4.52 -9.21
C TYR A 61 -0.43 4.75 -10.69
N THR A 62 -0.56 5.99 -11.16
CA THR A 62 -0.22 6.36 -12.53
C THR A 62 1.27 6.14 -12.80
N LYS A 63 2.13 6.54 -11.87
CA LYS A 63 3.59 6.39 -12.03
C LYS A 63 4.02 4.93 -11.97
N VAL A 64 3.43 4.14 -11.11
CA VAL A 64 3.77 2.73 -10.95
C VAL A 64 3.40 1.93 -12.19
N ARG A 65 2.33 2.28 -12.87
CA ARG A 65 1.91 1.59 -14.09
C ARG A 65 2.97 1.67 -15.20
N GLU A 66 3.78 2.72 -15.20
CA GLU A 66 4.82 2.94 -16.19
C GLU A 66 6.19 2.42 -15.73
N SER A 67 6.28 1.93 -14.51
CA SER A 67 7.54 1.49 -13.92
C SER A 67 7.75 -0.01 -14.12
N ASN A 68 9.01 -0.39 -14.28
CA ASN A 68 9.40 -1.81 -14.36
C ASN A 68 9.70 -2.40 -12.98
N ASN A 69 9.74 -1.58 -11.96
CA ASN A 69 10.03 -2.02 -10.60
C ASN A 69 8.99 -1.49 -9.64
N LEU A 70 8.64 -2.31 -8.66
CA LEU A 70 7.71 -1.94 -7.60
C LEU A 70 8.39 -2.10 -6.26
N SER A 71 8.38 -1.04 -5.46
CA SER A 71 8.89 -1.07 -4.10
C SER A 71 7.79 -0.52 -3.19
N VAL A 72 7.33 -1.33 -2.24
CA VAL A 72 6.26 -0.95 -1.32
C VAL A 72 6.80 -0.94 0.10
N THR A 73 6.72 0.19 0.77
CA THR A 73 7.13 0.32 2.16
C THR A 73 5.91 0.24 3.05
N VAL A 74 5.92 -0.72 3.95
CA VAL A 74 4.79 -0.97 4.86
C VAL A 74 5.28 -1.07 6.29
N THR A 75 4.34 -0.91 7.25
CA THR A 75 4.57 -1.28 8.63
C THR A 75 3.78 -2.56 8.89
N ARG A 76 4.49 -3.59 9.34
CA ARG A 76 3.92 -4.90 9.66
C ARG A 76 4.26 -5.24 11.10
N ARG A 77 3.22 -5.36 11.93
CA ARG A 77 3.39 -5.66 13.36
C ARG A 77 4.38 -4.69 14.03
N GLY A 78 4.25 -3.41 13.71
CA GLY A 78 5.09 -2.37 14.31
C GLY A 78 6.48 -2.24 13.72
N LYS A 79 6.81 -3.01 12.67
CA LYS A 79 8.14 -2.98 12.06
C LYS A 79 8.08 -2.57 10.60
N PRO A 80 9.04 -1.78 10.12
CA PRO A 80 9.08 -1.42 8.70
C PRO A 80 9.51 -2.62 7.86
N VAL A 81 8.81 -2.82 6.74
CA VAL A 81 9.13 -3.87 5.77
C VAL A 81 9.07 -3.25 4.38
N THR A 82 10.05 -3.54 3.56
CA THR A 82 10.05 -3.10 2.16
C THR A 82 9.90 -4.31 1.26
N LEU A 83 8.85 -4.30 0.44
CA LEU A 83 8.57 -5.35 -0.53
C LEU A 83 9.01 -4.86 -1.91
N LYS A 84 9.88 -5.60 -2.58
CA LYS A 84 10.42 -5.21 -3.87
C LYS A 84 10.11 -6.25 -4.94
N TYR A 85 9.69 -5.78 -6.10
CA TYR A 85 9.31 -6.63 -7.22
C TYR A 85 9.82 -6.06 -8.54
N SER A 86 10.17 -6.95 -9.46
CA SER A 86 10.40 -6.58 -10.86
C SER A 86 9.13 -6.89 -11.64
N ILE A 87 8.65 -5.90 -12.39
CA ILE A 87 7.46 -6.03 -13.23
C ILE A 87 7.94 -6.02 -14.68
N LYS A 88 7.60 -7.05 -15.41
CA LYS A 88 7.93 -7.11 -16.83
C LYS A 88 6.70 -7.40 -17.65
#